data_f9f24e738ccfde8c5adbfaa4707f41df
#
_entry.id   f9f24e738ccfde8c5adbfaa4707f41df
#
_cell.length_a   1.000
_cell.length_b   1.000
_cell.length_c   1.000
_cell.angle_alpha   90.00
_cell.angle_beta   90.00
_cell.angle_gamma   90.00
#
_symmetry.space_group_name_H-M   'P 1'
#
loop_
_entity.id
_entity.type
_entity.pdbx_description
1 polymer ?
#
loop_
_entity_poly.entity_id
_entity_poly.type
_entity_poly.pdbx_seq_one_letter_code
_entity_poly.pdbx_strand_id
1 'polypeptide(L)'
;MSIGKKQFNISAILASIFFIFVICLGISKFSEAIYSGSLPTSSIINISADIFCMALGYVLFVCSIVDKSQNEANLNIYLLLLFTCFCAAFLDEVCWLVDGDISQIFMNILANTLYYMGAPVLAFLFWRYVVSYLGLDHAKLKNINVILVCGLIAAVIIRLVNPFFGYYFSVDPDGYYHRGTLYLLSNLYAYAAMILTLILVFIARKRFKTYQIITLYLYALIPLAVGIFSVFTFGLSLSSPVIMLVLLLMYCVLNVIQSREHSMADRDLKMANTIQENMLPHIFPPFPGRKEFDLHASMNAAKEVGGDFYDFYMPDNDHLVITIADVSGKGIPAALMMMVTKTLIKNRGLSDYMDCSKILSSVNNQLCEANDINMFVTVWIGVLTISTGELRYANAGHEYPAIKRAGGKFELIKEHHSPPIGCMEGIPYKEKKLQLNPGDYIYVYTDGVTEANNSAKELFGEKKMLEALDLPCDGDVTVLDQNIKDSIDRFIGSAEQFDDITMLCLKYNGTQEPKTEEGSYETA
;
A
#
# COMPACT_ATOMS: atom_id res chain seq x y z
N MET A 1 9.15 -3.66 -16.85
CA MET A 1 8.25 -4.41 -15.94
C MET A 1 7.73 -5.77 -16.45
N SER A 2 7.63 -6.07 -17.75
CA SER A 2 7.09 -7.35 -18.29
C SER A 2 8.08 -8.54 -18.27
N ILE A 3 9.39 -8.30 -18.32
CA ILE A 3 10.42 -9.35 -18.38
C ILE A 3 10.59 -10.03 -17.00
N GLY A 4 10.55 -9.30 -15.90
CA GLY A 4 10.67 -9.86 -14.55
C GLY A 4 9.49 -10.76 -14.15
N LYS A 5 8.26 -10.43 -14.56
CA LYS A 5 7.07 -11.25 -14.29
C LYS A 5 7.07 -12.60 -15.02
N LYS A 6 7.60 -12.65 -16.27
CA LYS A 6 7.72 -13.92 -17.02
C LYS A 6 8.79 -14.82 -16.44
N GLN A 7 9.93 -14.26 -16.00
CA GLN A 7 11.02 -15.05 -15.41
C GLN A 7 10.63 -15.64 -14.04
N PHE A 8 9.88 -14.89 -13.21
CA PHE A 8 9.39 -15.39 -11.93
C PHE A 8 8.39 -16.55 -12.11
N ASN A 9 7.49 -16.48 -13.09
CA ASN A 9 6.55 -17.57 -13.36
C ASN A 9 7.24 -18.87 -13.82
N ILE A 10 8.31 -18.77 -14.60
CA ILE A 10 9.05 -19.96 -15.07
C ILE A 10 9.80 -20.62 -13.92
N SER A 11 10.48 -19.86 -13.05
CA SER A 11 11.17 -20.40 -11.88
C SER A 11 10.22 -21.04 -10.89
N ALA A 12 9.04 -20.49 -10.68
CA ALA A 12 8.00 -21.06 -9.82
C ALA A 12 7.45 -22.38 -10.37
N ILE A 13 7.24 -22.47 -11.68
CA ILE A 13 6.81 -23.72 -12.34
C ILE A 13 7.90 -24.79 -12.21
N LEU A 14 9.17 -24.46 -12.48
CA LEU A 14 10.27 -25.40 -12.34
C LEU A 14 10.43 -25.89 -10.90
N ALA A 15 10.31 -24.99 -9.91
CA ALA A 15 10.31 -25.35 -8.51
C ALA A 15 9.15 -26.28 -8.15
N SER A 16 7.92 -25.99 -8.62
CA SER A 16 6.76 -26.85 -8.40
C SER A 16 6.96 -28.26 -8.99
N ILE A 17 7.51 -28.36 -10.19
CA ILE A 17 7.83 -29.66 -10.82
C ILE A 17 8.85 -30.42 -9.95
N PHE A 18 9.88 -29.74 -9.44
CA PHE A 18 10.87 -30.32 -8.55
C PHE A 18 10.24 -30.87 -7.26
N PHE A 19 9.42 -30.07 -6.57
CA PHE A 19 8.72 -30.49 -5.35
C PHE A 19 7.86 -31.75 -5.59
N ILE A 20 7.04 -31.75 -6.65
CA ILE A 20 6.18 -32.89 -7.00
C ILE A 20 7.02 -34.14 -7.32
N PHE A 21 8.09 -33.98 -8.09
CA PHE A 21 8.99 -35.08 -8.45
C PHE A 21 9.61 -35.73 -7.20
N VAL A 22 10.13 -34.92 -6.26
CA VAL A 22 10.74 -35.41 -5.02
C VAL A 22 9.72 -36.15 -4.15
N ILE A 23 8.50 -35.59 -3.98
CA ILE A 23 7.42 -36.23 -3.23
C ILE A 23 7.02 -37.59 -3.87
N CYS A 24 6.87 -37.63 -5.19
CA CYS A 24 6.54 -38.87 -5.89
C CYS A 24 7.64 -39.92 -5.76
N LEU A 25 8.90 -39.51 -5.81
CA LEU A 25 10.06 -40.39 -5.62
C LEU A 25 10.05 -40.99 -4.20
N GLY A 26 9.83 -40.16 -3.17
CA GLY A 26 9.75 -40.59 -1.78
C GLY A 26 8.62 -41.60 -1.58
N ILE A 27 7.40 -41.27 -2.02
CA ILE A 27 6.25 -42.18 -1.93
C ILE A 27 6.54 -43.52 -2.64
N SER A 28 7.15 -43.49 -3.82
CA SER A 28 7.48 -44.71 -4.58
C SER A 28 8.48 -45.60 -3.83
N LYS A 29 9.56 -45.04 -3.29
CA LYS A 29 10.56 -45.77 -2.52
C LYS A 29 10.03 -46.29 -1.19
N PHE A 30 9.19 -45.50 -0.50
CA PHE A 30 8.53 -45.91 0.71
C PHE A 30 7.55 -47.09 0.47
N SER A 31 6.78 -47.00 -0.61
CA SER A 31 5.88 -48.10 -1.01
C SER A 31 6.65 -49.38 -1.29
N GLU A 32 7.77 -49.31 -2.04
CA GLU A 32 8.65 -50.45 -2.33
C GLU A 32 9.18 -51.07 -1.03
N ALA A 33 9.64 -50.27 -0.07
CA ALA A 33 10.19 -50.71 1.21
C ALA A 33 9.09 -51.35 2.14
N ILE A 34 7.87 -50.85 2.10
CA ILE A 34 6.73 -51.47 2.81
C ILE A 34 6.40 -52.83 2.23
N TYR A 35 6.29 -52.97 0.90
CA TYR A 35 6.00 -54.24 0.25
C TYR A 35 7.07 -55.30 0.48
N SER A 36 8.35 -54.92 0.60
CA SER A 36 9.42 -55.82 0.93
C SER A 36 9.43 -56.30 2.39
N GLY A 37 8.66 -55.60 3.27
CA GLY A 37 8.66 -55.87 4.71
C GLY A 37 9.98 -55.53 5.42
N SER A 38 10.82 -54.69 4.82
CA SER A 38 12.17 -54.39 5.30
C SER A 38 12.25 -53.35 6.41
N LEU A 39 11.17 -52.58 6.64
CA LEU A 39 11.19 -51.44 7.55
C LEU A 39 10.62 -51.74 8.94
N PRO A 40 11.26 -51.32 10.04
CA PRO A 40 10.70 -51.28 11.37
C PRO A 40 9.57 -50.27 11.50
N THR A 41 8.64 -50.48 12.45
CA THR A 41 7.47 -49.61 12.67
C THR A 41 7.85 -48.16 12.95
N SER A 42 8.98 -47.89 13.64
CA SER A 42 9.49 -46.53 13.91
C SER A 42 9.85 -45.81 12.62
N SER A 43 10.52 -46.48 11.67
CA SER A 43 10.87 -45.90 10.37
C SER A 43 9.64 -45.58 9.52
N ILE A 44 8.62 -46.44 9.56
CA ILE A 44 7.33 -46.23 8.86
C ILE A 44 6.67 -44.91 9.37
N ILE A 45 6.65 -44.70 10.69
CA ILE A 45 6.08 -43.47 11.29
C ILE A 45 6.86 -42.23 10.85
N ASN A 46 8.18 -42.26 10.92
CA ASN A 46 9.04 -41.12 10.56
C ASN A 46 8.89 -40.76 9.08
N ILE A 47 9.03 -41.75 8.18
CA ILE A 47 8.89 -41.55 6.74
C ILE A 47 7.50 -41.01 6.38
N SER A 48 6.42 -41.54 7.02
CA SER A 48 5.07 -41.01 6.79
C SER A 48 4.92 -39.54 7.22
N ALA A 49 5.55 -39.16 8.33
CA ALA A 49 5.56 -37.79 8.82
C ALA A 49 6.37 -36.86 7.89
N ASP A 50 7.48 -37.33 7.33
CA ASP A 50 8.32 -36.56 6.39
C ASP A 50 7.61 -36.38 5.03
N ILE A 51 6.95 -37.39 4.49
CA ILE A 51 6.12 -37.27 3.28
C ILE A 51 4.99 -36.23 3.50
N PHE A 52 4.31 -36.28 4.65
CA PHE A 52 3.29 -35.29 5.00
C PHE A 52 3.90 -33.88 5.10
N CYS A 53 5.07 -33.74 5.74
CA CYS A 53 5.83 -32.50 5.83
C CYS A 53 6.15 -31.94 4.44
N MET A 54 6.65 -32.76 3.52
CA MET A 54 6.95 -32.37 2.15
C MET A 54 5.69 -31.93 1.38
N ALA A 55 4.58 -32.67 1.49
CA ALA A 55 3.31 -32.30 0.85
C ALA A 55 2.77 -30.96 1.36
N LEU A 56 2.82 -30.73 2.67
CA LEU A 56 2.43 -29.47 3.29
C LEU A 56 3.36 -28.33 2.85
N GLY A 57 4.65 -28.56 2.77
CA GLY A 57 5.65 -27.58 2.28
C GLY A 57 5.37 -27.14 0.84
N TYR A 58 4.99 -28.09 -0.04
CA TYR A 58 4.57 -27.76 -1.40
C TYR A 58 3.29 -26.91 -1.44
N VAL A 59 2.26 -27.24 -0.67
CA VAL A 59 1.05 -26.43 -0.59
C VAL A 59 1.37 -25.00 -0.13
N LEU A 60 2.17 -24.85 0.92
CA LEU A 60 2.59 -23.54 1.42
C LEU A 60 3.41 -22.75 0.38
N PHE A 61 4.27 -23.43 -0.37
CA PHE A 61 5.03 -22.82 -1.45
C PHE A 61 4.10 -22.25 -2.53
N VAL A 62 3.11 -23.00 -2.99
CA VAL A 62 2.12 -22.52 -3.98
C VAL A 62 1.31 -21.35 -3.43
N CYS A 63 0.78 -21.48 -2.20
CA CYS A 63 0.04 -20.40 -1.55
C CYS A 63 0.85 -19.11 -1.44
N SER A 64 2.13 -19.22 -1.06
CA SER A 64 3.01 -18.06 -0.90
C SER A 64 3.35 -17.35 -2.22
N ILE A 65 3.41 -18.08 -3.34
CA ILE A 65 3.66 -17.49 -4.66
C ILE A 65 2.42 -16.78 -5.21
N VAL A 66 1.24 -17.30 -4.92
CA VAL A 66 -0.04 -16.70 -5.38
C VAL A 66 -0.36 -15.44 -4.60
N ASP A 67 0.06 -15.35 -3.34
CA ASP A 67 -0.16 -14.20 -2.48
C ASP A 67 0.74 -13.03 -2.88
N LYS A 68 0.13 -11.99 -3.50
CA LYS A 68 0.82 -10.79 -3.96
C LYS A 68 0.96 -9.69 -2.90
N SER A 69 0.44 -9.91 -1.71
CA SER A 69 0.36 -8.89 -0.65
C SER A 69 1.65 -8.71 0.15
N GLN A 70 2.64 -9.59 -0.04
CA GLN A 70 3.85 -9.62 0.76
C GLN A 70 4.96 -8.72 0.21
N ASN A 71 5.77 -8.17 1.14
CA ASN A 71 7.05 -7.57 0.80
C ASN A 71 7.97 -8.65 0.20
N GLU A 72 8.50 -8.40 -1.02
CA GLU A 72 9.34 -9.35 -1.78
C GLU A 72 10.52 -9.90 -0.95
N ALA A 73 11.14 -9.08 -0.10
CA ALA A 73 12.27 -9.50 0.73
C ALA A 73 11.87 -10.55 1.77
N ASN A 74 10.73 -10.37 2.45
CA ASN A 74 10.22 -11.31 3.44
C ASN A 74 9.76 -12.60 2.79
N LEU A 75 9.09 -12.51 1.64
CA LEU A 75 8.64 -13.65 0.86
C LEU A 75 9.82 -14.53 0.43
N ASN A 76 10.88 -13.95 -0.11
CA ASN A 76 12.05 -14.70 -0.55
C ASN A 76 12.72 -15.47 0.59
N ILE A 77 12.85 -14.86 1.77
CA ILE A 77 13.43 -15.55 2.94
C ILE A 77 12.49 -16.64 3.44
N TYR A 78 11.18 -16.39 3.44
CA TYR A 78 10.19 -17.40 3.81
C TYR A 78 10.20 -18.60 2.85
N LEU A 79 10.29 -18.39 1.54
CA LEU A 79 10.43 -19.45 0.55
C LEU A 79 11.71 -20.26 0.74
N LEU A 80 12.82 -19.61 1.12
CA LEU A 80 14.07 -20.31 1.47
C LEU A 80 13.92 -21.17 2.75
N LEU A 81 13.18 -20.69 3.76
CA LEU A 81 12.84 -21.47 4.96
C LEU A 81 12.04 -22.72 4.60
N LEU A 82 11.00 -22.56 3.78
CA LEU A 82 10.17 -23.68 3.30
C LEU A 82 10.99 -24.69 2.52
N PHE A 83 11.81 -24.23 1.57
CA PHE A 83 12.65 -25.09 0.75
C PHE A 83 13.69 -25.85 1.59
N THR A 84 14.31 -25.18 2.56
CA THR A 84 15.29 -25.82 3.45
C THR A 84 14.62 -26.87 4.34
N CYS A 85 13.42 -26.60 4.88
CA CYS A 85 12.66 -27.56 5.67
C CYS A 85 12.18 -28.76 4.82
N PHE A 86 11.76 -28.53 3.57
CA PHE A 86 11.41 -29.56 2.61
C PHE A 86 12.61 -30.47 2.31
N CYS A 87 13.78 -29.89 2.02
CA CYS A 87 15.01 -30.66 1.80
C CYS A 87 15.42 -31.46 3.04
N ALA A 88 15.27 -30.90 4.23
CA ALA A 88 15.56 -31.60 5.49
C ALA A 88 14.64 -32.82 5.69
N ALA A 89 13.34 -32.68 5.41
CA ALA A 89 12.38 -33.79 5.49
C ALA A 89 12.72 -34.88 4.46
N PHE A 90 13.04 -34.51 3.22
CA PHE A 90 13.46 -35.47 2.20
C PHE A 90 14.74 -36.22 2.59
N LEU A 91 15.73 -35.52 3.16
CA LEU A 91 16.96 -36.16 3.61
C LEU A 91 16.76 -37.08 4.81
N ASP A 92 15.84 -36.70 5.74
CA ASP A 92 15.46 -37.55 6.87
C ASP A 92 14.77 -38.82 6.38
N GLU A 93 13.84 -38.71 5.44
CA GLU A 93 13.22 -39.87 4.77
C GLU A 93 14.27 -40.82 4.16
N VAL A 94 15.24 -40.25 3.41
CA VAL A 94 16.32 -41.06 2.81
C VAL A 94 17.14 -41.75 3.89
N CYS A 95 17.47 -41.07 5.01
CA CYS A 95 18.20 -41.69 6.13
C CYS A 95 17.47 -42.93 6.65
N TRP A 96 16.14 -42.84 6.86
CA TRP A 96 15.33 -43.97 7.36
C TRP A 96 15.17 -45.10 6.34
N LEU A 97 15.16 -44.79 5.04
CA LEU A 97 15.04 -45.80 3.96
C LEU A 97 16.29 -46.62 3.76
N VAL A 98 17.47 -46.02 4.00
CA VAL A 98 18.77 -46.70 3.75
C VAL A 98 19.44 -47.24 5.02
N ASP A 99 18.83 -47.01 6.20
CA ASP A 99 19.39 -47.48 7.48
C ASP A 99 19.38 -49.00 7.58
N GLY A 100 20.54 -49.59 7.83
CA GLY A 100 20.73 -51.04 7.88
C GLY A 100 20.94 -51.70 6.52
N ASP A 101 21.06 -50.95 5.41
CA ASP A 101 21.41 -51.49 4.10
C ASP A 101 22.91 -51.33 3.80
N ILE A 102 23.65 -52.45 3.86
CA ILE A 102 25.10 -52.49 3.63
C ILE A 102 25.47 -51.94 2.25
N SER A 103 24.59 -52.11 1.24
CA SER A 103 24.84 -51.63 -0.12
C SER A 103 24.74 -50.09 -0.24
N GLN A 104 24.12 -49.43 0.73
CA GLN A 104 23.80 -48.01 0.74
C GLN A 104 24.56 -47.21 1.83
N ILE A 105 25.60 -47.76 2.44
CA ILE A 105 26.38 -47.09 3.50
C ILE A 105 26.83 -45.68 3.09
N PHE A 106 27.29 -45.50 1.85
CA PHE A 106 27.68 -44.18 1.34
C PHE A 106 26.50 -43.19 1.31
N MET A 107 25.32 -43.64 0.85
CA MET A 107 24.11 -42.82 0.83
C MET A 107 23.65 -42.50 2.24
N ASN A 108 23.73 -43.43 3.20
CA ASN A 108 23.40 -43.20 4.59
C ASN A 108 24.30 -42.10 5.21
N ILE A 109 25.63 -42.21 5.01
CA ILE A 109 26.57 -41.16 5.47
C ILE A 109 26.29 -39.80 4.82
N LEU A 110 26.07 -39.78 3.50
CA LEU A 110 25.81 -38.53 2.76
C LEU A 110 24.50 -37.88 3.20
N ALA A 111 23.41 -38.64 3.26
CA ALA A 111 22.10 -38.15 3.66
C ALA A 111 22.10 -37.59 5.09
N ASN A 112 22.68 -38.31 6.06
CA ASN A 112 22.84 -37.84 7.42
C ASN A 112 23.69 -36.57 7.49
N THR A 113 24.82 -36.50 6.75
CA THR A 113 25.66 -35.31 6.72
C THR A 113 24.88 -34.07 6.27
N LEU A 114 24.13 -34.18 5.17
CA LEU A 114 23.32 -33.11 4.63
C LEU A 114 22.12 -32.74 5.54
N TYR A 115 21.44 -33.77 6.12
CA TYR A 115 20.35 -33.60 7.07
C TYR A 115 20.79 -32.74 8.28
N TYR A 116 21.94 -33.08 8.88
CA TYR A 116 22.47 -32.33 10.01
C TYR A 116 22.82 -30.86 9.68
N MET A 117 23.01 -30.50 8.40
CA MET A 117 23.21 -29.11 7.99
C MET A 117 21.89 -28.29 8.00
N GLY A 118 20.75 -28.94 7.97
CA GLY A 118 19.44 -28.28 7.90
C GLY A 118 19.16 -27.36 9.10
N ALA A 119 19.39 -27.84 10.33
CA ALA A 119 19.06 -27.10 11.54
C ALA A 119 19.82 -25.75 11.67
N PRO A 120 21.16 -25.65 11.48
CA PRO A 120 21.85 -24.37 11.49
C PRO A 120 21.42 -23.42 10.37
N VAL A 121 21.14 -23.94 9.17
CA VAL A 121 20.66 -23.11 8.06
C VAL A 121 19.27 -22.56 8.36
N LEU A 122 18.34 -23.38 8.84
CA LEU A 122 17.00 -22.94 9.24
C LEU A 122 17.04 -21.88 10.33
N ALA A 123 17.87 -22.06 11.36
CA ALA A 123 18.00 -21.08 12.44
C ALA A 123 18.56 -19.73 11.95
N PHE A 124 19.53 -19.74 11.04
CA PHE A 124 20.06 -18.54 10.41
C PHE A 124 19.04 -17.85 9.51
N LEU A 125 18.33 -18.60 8.67
CA LEU A 125 17.27 -18.05 7.80
C LEU A 125 16.14 -17.46 8.63
N PHE A 126 15.78 -18.07 9.75
CA PHE A 126 14.78 -17.49 10.65
C PHE A 126 15.24 -16.18 11.29
N TRP A 127 16.50 -16.09 11.74
CA TRP A 127 17.09 -14.83 12.17
C TRP A 127 16.96 -13.76 11.09
N ARG A 128 17.33 -14.08 9.84
CA ARG A 128 17.22 -13.17 8.70
C ARG A 128 15.77 -12.74 8.43
N TYR A 129 14.84 -13.68 8.55
CA TYR A 129 13.41 -13.40 8.40
C TYR A 129 12.92 -12.42 9.46
N VAL A 130 13.24 -12.65 10.73
CA VAL A 130 12.83 -11.79 11.83
C VAL A 130 13.42 -10.38 11.71
N VAL A 131 14.71 -10.26 11.36
CA VAL A 131 15.35 -8.94 11.15
C VAL A 131 14.66 -8.17 10.03
N SER A 132 14.36 -8.83 8.91
CA SER A 132 13.64 -8.23 7.77
C SER A 132 12.19 -7.87 8.14
N TYR A 133 11.48 -8.77 8.80
CA TYR A 133 10.08 -8.55 9.23
C TYR A 133 9.94 -7.41 10.22
N LEU A 134 10.90 -7.27 11.17
CA LEU A 134 10.92 -6.18 12.13
C LEU A 134 11.40 -4.84 11.53
N GLY A 135 11.79 -4.79 10.26
CA GLY A 135 12.28 -3.58 9.60
C GLY A 135 13.50 -2.97 10.29
N LEU A 136 14.37 -3.79 10.89
CA LEU A 136 15.51 -3.31 11.66
C LEU A 136 16.67 -2.91 10.75
N ASP A 137 17.33 -1.82 11.10
CA ASP A 137 18.49 -1.30 10.39
C ASP A 137 19.63 -2.33 10.39
N HIS A 138 19.97 -2.82 9.19
CA HIS A 138 21.07 -3.78 9.00
C HIS A 138 22.42 -3.24 9.49
N ALA A 139 22.65 -1.93 9.49
CA ALA A 139 23.89 -1.33 9.96
C ALA A 139 24.08 -1.53 11.47
N LYS A 140 23.00 -1.43 12.25
CA LYS A 140 23.03 -1.64 13.71
C LYS A 140 23.28 -3.09 14.10
N LEU A 141 22.90 -4.03 13.26
CA LEU A 141 23.05 -5.48 13.52
C LEU A 141 24.26 -6.09 12.77
N LYS A 142 25.10 -5.29 12.12
CA LYS A 142 26.21 -5.75 11.29
C LYS A 142 27.13 -6.75 12.02
N ASN A 143 27.55 -6.43 13.22
CA ASN A 143 28.48 -7.28 13.99
C ASN A 143 27.82 -8.62 14.38
N ILE A 144 26.56 -8.62 14.77
CA ILE A 144 25.80 -9.85 15.11
C ILE A 144 25.63 -10.71 13.86
N ASN A 145 25.28 -10.11 12.73
CA ASN A 145 25.15 -10.82 11.46
C ASN A 145 26.47 -11.46 11.03
N VAL A 146 27.60 -10.78 11.17
CA VAL A 146 28.92 -11.35 10.87
C VAL A 146 29.22 -12.55 11.80
N ILE A 147 28.98 -12.44 13.10
CA ILE A 147 29.17 -13.54 14.06
C ILE A 147 28.31 -14.75 13.67
N LEU A 148 27.03 -14.53 13.34
CA LEU A 148 26.12 -15.61 12.95
C LEU A 148 26.55 -16.27 11.62
N VAL A 149 27.01 -15.49 10.64
CA VAL A 149 27.52 -16.05 9.37
C VAL A 149 28.79 -16.87 9.61
N CYS A 150 29.76 -16.35 10.37
CA CYS A 150 30.97 -17.09 10.71
C CYS A 150 30.64 -18.37 11.50
N GLY A 151 29.71 -18.29 12.45
CA GLY A 151 29.22 -19.44 13.20
C GLY A 151 28.53 -20.48 12.32
N LEU A 152 27.72 -20.06 11.33
CA LEU A 152 27.10 -20.94 10.37
C LEU A 152 28.15 -21.68 9.52
N ILE A 153 29.11 -20.94 9.00
CA ILE A 153 30.22 -21.54 8.19
C ILE A 153 30.97 -22.57 9.03
N ALA A 154 31.33 -22.25 10.25
CA ALA A 154 32.01 -23.20 11.15
C ALA A 154 31.12 -24.43 11.44
N ALA A 155 29.83 -24.23 11.70
CA ALA A 155 28.88 -25.31 11.93
C ALA A 155 28.74 -26.25 10.72
N VAL A 156 28.74 -25.72 9.50
CA VAL A 156 28.70 -26.50 8.24
C VAL A 156 29.99 -27.26 8.04
N ILE A 157 31.17 -26.61 8.22
CA ILE A 157 32.47 -27.26 8.07
C ILE A 157 32.63 -28.46 9.02
N ILE A 158 32.27 -28.28 10.30
CA ILE A 158 32.36 -29.37 11.30
C ILE A 158 31.48 -30.56 10.89
N ARG A 159 30.33 -30.34 10.28
CA ARG A 159 29.44 -31.42 9.80
C ARG A 159 29.97 -32.12 8.57
N LEU A 160 30.59 -31.38 7.64
CA LEU A 160 31.25 -31.96 6.47
C LEU A 160 32.44 -32.85 6.86
N VAL A 161 33.09 -32.53 7.96
CA VAL A 161 34.24 -33.33 8.46
C VAL A 161 33.80 -34.48 9.38
N ASN A 162 32.56 -34.46 9.88
CA ASN A 162 32.03 -35.46 10.82
C ASN A 162 32.15 -36.92 10.31
N PRO A 163 31.95 -37.27 9.01
CA PRO A 163 32.10 -38.64 8.54
C PRO A 163 33.47 -39.28 8.84
N PHE A 164 34.52 -38.46 8.98
CA PHE A 164 35.87 -38.94 9.28
C PHE A 164 36.13 -39.18 10.77
N PHE A 165 35.38 -38.51 11.66
CA PHE A 165 35.63 -38.53 13.09
C PHE A 165 34.49 -39.15 13.93
N GLY A 166 33.27 -39.24 13.39
CA GLY A 166 32.11 -39.84 14.07
C GLY A 166 31.62 -39.08 15.30
N TYR A 167 31.94 -37.76 15.46
CA TYR A 167 31.60 -37.00 16.68
C TYR A 167 30.10 -36.80 16.88
N TYR A 168 29.36 -36.49 15.82
CA TYR A 168 27.93 -36.27 15.89
C TYR A 168 27.11 -37.52 15.55
N PHE A 169 27.55 -38.27 14.54
CA PHE A 169 27.00 -39.55 14.16
C PHE A 169 28.07 -40.40 13.45
N SER A 170 27.85 -41.67 13.43
CA SER A 170 28.60 -42.65 12.66
C SER A 170 27.67 -43.69 12.05
N VAL A 171 28.10 -44.32 10.96
CA VAL A 171 27.41 -45.47 10.34
C VAL A 171 28.35 -46.65 10.49
N ASP A 172 27.86 -47.74 11.04
CA ASP A 172 28.66 -48.93 11.23
C ASP A 172 28.85 -49.76 9.93
N PRO A 173 29.69 -50.82 9.91
CA PRO A 173 29.87 -51.65 8.74
C PRO A 173 28.62 -52.42 8.29
N ASP A 174 27.63 -52.57 9.17
CA ASP A 174 26.35 -53.22 8.89
C ASP A 174 25.32 -52.22 8.32
N GLY A 175 25.71 -50.94 8.19
CA GLY A 175 24.91 -49.88 7.59
C GLY A 175 23.99 -49.14 8.59
N TYR A 176 24.06 -49.43 9.89
CA TYR A 176 23.19 -48.79 10.90
C TYR A 176 23.79 -47.47 11.39
N TYR A 177 22.88 -46.50 11.58
CA TYR A 177 23.17 -45.20 12.15
C TYR A 177 23.33 -45.27 13.68
N HIS A 178 24.39 -44.62 14.19
CA HIS A 178 24.64 -44.44 15.63
C HIS A 178 24.89 -43.00 15.98
N ARG A 179 24.33 -42.53 17.13
CA ARG A 179 24.63 -41.19 17.68
C ARG A 179 26.04 -41.16 18.21
N GLY A 180 26.82 -40.15 17.78
CA GLY A 180 28.16 -39.91 18.26
C GLY A 180 28.21 -39.33 19.66
N THR A 181 29.44 -39.30 20.24
CA THR A 181 29.68 -38.82 21.62
C THR A 181 29.30 -37.34 21.83
N LEU A 182 29.42 -36.51 20.79
CA LEU A 182 29.11 -35.08 20.83
C LEU A 182 27.75 -34.74 20.17
N TYR A 183 26.86 -35.72 20.03
CA TYR A 183 25.52 -35.52 19.44
C TYR A 183 24.77 -34.31 20.02
N LEU A 184 24.84 -34.12 21.37
CA LEU A 184 24.22 -32.98 22.06
C LEU A 184 24.69 -31.61 21.55
N LEU A 185 25.95 -31.51 21.12
CA LEU A 185 26.55 -30.28 20.62
C LEU A 185 26.19 -30.01 19.14
N SER A 186 25.62 -31.01 18.45
CA SER A 186 25.27 -30.85 17.04
C SER A 186 24.31 -29.68 16.78
N ASN A 187 23.42 -29.35 17.71
CA ASN A 187 22.47 -28.26 17.57
C ASN A 187 22.85 -26.97 18.31
N LEU A 188 24.07 -26.90 18.86
CA LEU A 188 24.51 -25.74 19.67
C LEU A 188 24.36 -24.39 18.94
N TYR A 189 24.79 -24.34 17.66
CA TYR A 189 24.66 -23.14 16.86
C TYR A 189 23.18 -22.75 16.64
N ALA A 190 22.33 -23.71 16.30
CA ALA A 190 20.91 -23.47 16.04
C ALA A 190 20.21 -22.93 17.29
N TYR A 191 20.50 -23.51 18.47
CA TYR A 191 19.96 -23.04 19.75
C TYR A 191 20.45 -21.62 20.11
N ALA A 192 21.73 -21.33 19.91
CA ALA A 192 22.29 -20.00 20.14
C ALA A 192 21.65 -18.94 19.22
N ALA A 193 21.48 -19.23 17.94
CA ALA A 193 20.84 -18.34 17.00
C ALA A 193 19.34 -18.11 17.33
N MET A 194 18.62 -19.15 17.77
CA MET A 194 17.22 -19.03 18.20
C MET A 194 17.09 -18.20 19.48
N ILE A 195 17.97 -18.39 20.47
CA ILE A 195 17.98 -17.58 21.70
C ILE A 195 18.25 -16.11 21.38
N LEU A 196 19.21 -15.80 20.49
CA LEU A 196 19.45 -14.44 20.02
C LEU A 196 18.22 -13.85 19.34
N THR A 197 17.51 -14.64 18.54
CA THR A 197 16.26 -14.21 17.89
C THR A 197 15.16 -13.91 18.91
N LEU A 198 15.01 -14.74 19.96
CA LEU A 198 14.06 -14.49 21.05
C LEU A 198 14.36 -13.18 21.78
N ILE A 199 15.65 -12.91 22.07
CA ILE A 199 16.07 -11.64 22.68
C ILE A 199 15.72 -10.45 21.77
N LEU A 200 15.97 -10.57 20.47
CA LEU A 200 15.64 -9.52 19.49
C LEU A 200 14.12 -9.23 19.44
N VAL A 201 13.30 -10.27 19.37
CA VAL A 201 11.83 -10.16 19.42
C VAL A 201 11.36 -9.52 20.72
N PHE A 202 11.99 -9.89 21.85
CA PHE A 202 11.67 -9.29 23.16
C PHE A 202 11.96 -7.79 23.20
N ILE A 203 13.10 -7.35 22.65
CA ILE A 203 13.46 -5.92 22.58
C ILE A 203 12.47 -5.16 21.70
N ALA A 204 12.07 -5.75 20.57
CA ALA A 204 11.18 -5.11 19.59
C ALA A 204 9.68 -5.18 19.96
N ARG A 205 9.27 -5.93 20.98
CA ARG A 205 7.88 -6.30 21.28
C ARG A 205 6.88 -5.14 21.38
N LYS A 206 7.33 -3.94 21.78
CA LYS A 206 6.44 -2.76 21.91
C LYS A 206 5.95 -2.18 20.59
N ARG A 207 6.55 -2.57 19.46
CA ARG A 207 6.25 -2.03 18.12
C ARG A 207 5.26 -2.88 17.32
N PHE A 208 4.92 -4.07 17.82
CA PHE A 208 4.14 -5.05 17.06
C PHE A 208 2.92 -5.52 17.84
N LYS A 209 1.93 -6.03 17.11
CA LYS A 209 0.72 -6.60 17.71
C LYS A 209 1.04 -7.90 18.45
N THR A 210 0.29 -8.18 19.50
CA THR A 210 0.53 -9.32 20.39
C THR A 210 0.57 -10.66 19.61
N TYR A 211 -0.31 -10.87 18.63
CA TYR A 211 -0.34 -12.11 17.85
C TYR A 211 0.94 -12.32 17.02
N GLN A 212 1.51 -11.26 16.45
CA GLN A 212 2.76 -11.32 15.68
C GLN A 212 3.92 -11.78 16.56
N ILE A 213 4.02 -11.20 17.77
CA ILE A 213 5.06 -11.52 18.73
C ILE A 213 4.93 -12.96 19.22
N ILE A 214 3.71 -13.40 19.57
CA ILE A 214 3.46 -14.78 20.00
C ILE A 214 3.88 -15.76 18.91
N THR A 215 3.55 -15.50 17.64
CA THR A 215 3.91 -16.38 16.53
C THR A 215 5.44 -16.49 16.37
N LEU A 216 6.17 -15.37 16.47
CA LEU A 216 7.63 -15.38 16.40
C LEU A 216 8.28 -16.11 17.59
N TYR A 217 7.69 -16.02 18.79
CA TYR A 217 8.13 -16.82 19.94
C TYR A 217 7.87 -18.31 19.75
N LEU A 218 6.69 -18.68 19.26
CA LEU A 218 6.33 -20.08 19.00
C LEU A 218 7.29 -20.71 17.97
N TYR A 219 7.66 -19.96 16.92
CA TYR A 219 8.63 -20.46 15.93
C TYR A 219 9.99 -20.79 16.56
N ALA A 220 10.47 -20.01 17.50
CA ALA A 220 11.76 -20.28 18.12
C ALA A 220 11.67 -21.32 19.26
N LEU A 221 10.61 -21.28 20.08
CA LEU A 221 10.46 -22.14 21.27
C LEU A 221 10.07 -23.58 20.93
N ILE A 222 9.19 -23.78 19.94
CA ILE A 222 8.70 -25.13 19.59
C ILE A 222 9.83 -26.01 19.03
N PRO A 223 10.63 -25.60 18.02
CA PRO A 223 11.77 -26.39 17.54
C PRO A 223 12.83 -26.63 18.62
N LEU A 224 13.04 -25.65 19.51
CA LEU A 224 13.94 -25.82 20.66
C LEU A 224 13.45 -26.94 21.59
N ALA A 225 12.16 -26.94 21.93
CA ALA A 225 11.55 -27.96 22.77
C ALA A 225 11.61 -29.36 22.11
N VAL A 226 11.29 -29.45 20.80
CA VAL A 226 11.39 -30.71 20.05
C VAL A 226 12.84 -31.19 19.97
N GLY A 227 13.79 -30.29 19.75
CA GLY A 227 15.21 -30.63 19.74
C GLY A 227 15.69 -31.19 21.09
N ILE A 228 15.22 -30.62 22.21
CA ILE A 228 15.51 -31.17 23.56
C ILE A 228 14.83 -32.54 23.73
N PHE A 229 13.56 -32.66 23.31
CA PHE A 229 12.82 -33.93 23.40
C PHE A 229 13.50 -35.05 22.61
N SER A 230 14.02 -34.77 21.40
CA SER A 230 14.71 -35.73 20.54
C SER A 230 16.00 -36.30 21.17
N VAL A 231 16.56 -35.62 22.15
CA VAL A 231 17.72 -36.12 22.91
C VAL A 231 17.33 -37.33 23.77
N PHE A 232 16.13 -37.29 24.35
CA PHE A 232 15.65 -38.35 25.25
C PHE A 232 14.90 -39.48 24.54
N THR A 233 14.47 -39.25 23.29
CA THR A 233 13.75 -40.23 22.48
C THR A 233 14.60 -40.69 21.30
N PHE A 234 14.96 -41.97 21.28
CA PHE A 234 15.63 -42.59 20.14
C PHE A 234 14.60 -43.21 19.19
N GLY A 235 14.84 -43.09 17.87
CA GLY A 235 13.98 -43.69 16.85
C GLY A 235 12.75 -42.90 16.44
N LEU A 236 12.59 -41.64 16.93
CA LEU A 236 11.52 -40.75 16.53
C LEU A 236 12.10 -39.40 16.04
N SER A 237 11.85 -39.07 14.76
CA SER A 237 12.29 -37.84 14.12
C SER A 237 11.09 -36.92 13.84
N LEU A 238 10.83 -35.96 14.74
CA LEU A 238 9.71 -35.02 14.63
C LEU A 238 10.14 -33.60 14.26
N SER A 239 11.42 -33.37 14.04
CA SER A 239 11.97 -32.00 13.87
C SER A 239 11.41 -31.33 12.60
N SER A 240 11.51 -31.95 11.44
CA SER A 240 11.05 -31.39 10.16
C SER A 240 9.54 -31.20 10.12
N PRO A 241 8.69 -32.19 10.49
CA PRO A 241 7.24 -32.01 10.53
C PRO A 241 6.77 -30.90 11.46
N VAL A 242 7.38 -30.78 12.65
CA VAL A 242 7.01 -29.74 13.62
C VAL A 242 7.44 -28.35 13.13
N ILE A 243 8.64 -28.20 12.56
CA ILE A 243 9.06 -26.92 11.97
C ILE A 243 8.12 -26.52 10.83
N MET A 244 7.69 -27.48 9.98
CA MET A 244 6.75 -27.20 8.90
C MET A 244 5.38 -26.73 9.40
N LEU A 245 4.85 -27.33 10.48
CA LEU A 245 3.61 -26.86 11.11
C LEU A 245 3.74 -25.45 11.68
N VAL A 246 4.90 -25.11 12.24
CA VAL A 246 5.17 -23.76 12.73
C VAL A 246 5.34 -22.77 11.58
N LEU A 247 5.93 -23.17 10.44
CA LEU A 247 5.96 -22.36 9.22
C LEU A 247 4.55 -22.12 8.65
N LEU A 248 3.66 -23.12 8.71
CA LEU A 248 2.23 -22.95 8.37
C LEU A 248 1.57 -21.92 9.29
N LEU A 249 1.76 -22.04 10.61
CA LEU A 249 1.22 -21.07 11.57
C LEU A 249 1.75 -19.66 11.29
N MET A 250 3.03 -19.54 11.01
CA MET A 250 3.67 -18.27 10.66
C MET A 250 3.06 -17.67 9.38
N TYR A 251 2.84 -18.49 8.34
CA TYR A 251 2.18 -18.06 7.12
C TYR A 251 0.75 -17.54 7.41
N CYS A 252 -0.05 -18.32 8.12
CA CYS A 252 -1.44 -17.94 8.42
C CYS A 252 -1.53 -16.65 9.25
N VAL A 253 -0.70 -16.51 10.28
CA VAL A 253 -0.80 -15.39 11.21
C VAL A 253 -0.12 -14.13 10.67
N LEU A 254 1.11 -14.24 10.17
CA LEU A 254 1.88 -13.05 9.78
C LEU A 254 1.50 -12.55 8.38
N ASN A 255 1.11 -13.44 7.47
CA ASN A 255 0.82 -13.07 6.10
C ASN A 255 -0.68 -12.88 5.86
N VAL A 256 -1.50 -13.91 6.13
CA VAL A 256 -2.94 -13.86 5.82
C VAL A 256 -3.68 -12.82 6.66
N ILE A 257 -3.43 -12.75 7.97
CA ILE A 257 -4.10 -11.78 8.84
C ILE A 257 -3.66 -10.35 8.49
N GLN A 258 -2.37 -10.12 8.29
CA GLN A 258 -1.85 -8.80 7.92
C GLN A 258 -2.37 -8.33 6.56
N SER A 259 -2.38 -9.22 5.55
CA SER A 259 -2.96 -8.93 4.24
C SER A 259 -4.44 -8.57 4.33
N ARG A 260 -5.21 -9.29 5.16
CA ARG A 260 -6.62 -8.98 5.38
C ARG A 260 -6.84 -7.62 6.03
N GLU A 261 -6.01 -7.24 7.01
CA GLU A 261 -6.08 -5.92 7.64
C GLU A 261 -5.80 -4.79 6.64
N HIS A 262 -4.77 -4.94 5.79
CA HIS A 262 -4.49 -3.97 4.72
C HIS A 262 -5.64 -3.86 3.72
N SER A 263 -6.18 -5.02 3.26
CA SER A 263 -7.30 -5.03 2.31
C SER A 263 -8.58 -4.41 2.89
N MET A 264 -8.80 -4.53 4.19
CA MET A 264 -9.93 -3.86 4.87
C MET A 264 -9.71 -2.35 4.92
N ALA A 265 -8.52 -1.88 5.31
CA ALA A 265 -8.19 -0.46 5.36
C ALA A 265 -8.30 0.19 3.97
N ASP A 266 -7.80 -0.46 2.90
CA ASP A 266 -7.94 0.02 1.52
C ASP A 266 -9.41 0.09 1.08
N ARG A 267 -10.23 -0.86 1.52
CA ARG A 267 -11.67 -0.85 1.23
C ARG A 267 -12.39 0.30 1.91
N ASP A 268 -12.06 0.56 3.18
CA ASP A 268 -12.63 1.65 3.95
C ASP A 268 -12.23 3.02 3.34
N LEU A 269 -10.99 3.16 2.90
CA LEU A 269 -10.50 4.34 2.17
C LEU A 269 -11.23 4.55 0.83
N LYS A 270 -11.41 3.50 0.03
CA LYS A 270 -12.18 3.58 -1.22
C LYS A 270 -13.63 3.96 -0.97
N MET A 271 -14.23 3.47 0.11
CA MET A 271 -15.60 3.86 0.48
C MET A 271 -15.66 5.34 0.89
N ALA A 272 -14.67 5.84 1.64
CA ALA A 272 -14.58 7.26 1.98
C ALA A 272 -14.43 8.13 0.72
N ASN A 273 -13.63 7.72 -0.26
CA ASN A 273 -13.51 8.39 -1.55
C ASN A 273 -14.86 8.46 -2.28
N THR A 274 -15.55 7.33 -2.38
CA THR A 274 -16.88 7.29 -3.03
C THR A 274 -17.88 8.23 -2.35
N ILE A 275 -17.84 8.33 -1.02
CA ILE A 275 -18.69 9.28 -0.28
C ILE A 275 -18.29 10.72 -0.64
N GLN A 276 -17.00 11.03 -0.67
CA GLN A 276 -16.49 12.36 -1.00
C GLN A 276 -16.85 12.78 -2.43
N GLU A 277 -16.62 11.90 -3.42
CA GLU A 277 -16.97 12.15 -4.83
C GLU A 277 -18.48 12.44 -4.99
N ASN A 278 -19.33 11.69 -4.30
CA ASN A 278 -20.78 11.92 -4.32
C ASN A 278 -21.24 13.23 -3.64
N MET A 279 -20.39 13.84 -2.82
CA MET A 279 -20.67 15.15 -2.24
C MET A 279 -20.38 16.31 -3.21
N LEU A 280 -19.52 16.10 -4.21
CA LEU A 280 -19.21 17.11 -5.21
C LEU A 280 -20.27 17.07 -6.34
N PRO A 281 -20.66 18.23 -6.89
CA PRO A 281 -21.50 18.26 -8.08
C PRO A 281 -20.74 17.65 -9.27
N HIS A 282 -21.24 16.58 -9.87
CA HIS A 282 -20.56 15.84 -10.94
C HIS A 282 -21.40 15.74 -12.25
N ILE A 283 -22.59 16.34 -12.28
CA ILE A 283 -23.46 16.35 -13.47
C ILE A 283 -23.28 17.67 -14.20
N PHE A 284 -22.81 17.63 -15.42
CA PHE A 284 -22.60 18.79 -16.28
C PHE A 284 -23.37 18.66 -17.61
N PRO A 285 -23.98 19.74 -18.15
CA PRO A 285 -24.15 21.04 -17.50
C PRO A 285 -25.07 20.97 -16.27
N PRO A 286 -24.70 21.66 -15.17
CA PRO A 286 -25.45 21.54 -13.91
C PRO A 286 -26.86 22.18 -13.94
N PHE A 287 -27.05 23.14 -14.84
CA PHE A 287 -28.29 23.88 -15.01
C PHE A 287 -28.70 23.87 -16.50
N PRO A 288 -29.21 22.75 -17.07
CA PRO A 288 -29.40 22.59 -18.50
C PRO A 288 -30.46 23.55 -19.11
N GLY A 289 -31.31 24.16 -18.28
CA GLY A 289 -32.27 25.15 -18.72
C GLY A 289 -31.73 26.59 -18.79
N ARG A 290 -30.50 26.83 -18.32
CA ARG A 290 -29.86 28.15 -18.29
C ARG A 290 -28.96 28.33 -19.49
N LYS A 291 -29.04 29.47 -20.15
CA LYS A 291 -28.18 29.85 -21.28
C LYS A 291 -27.37 31.10 -20.98
N GLU A 292 -27.66 31.75 -19.86
CA GLU A 292 -27.02 32.99 -19.43
C GLU A 292 -25.58 32.78 -18.99
N PHE A 293 -25.19 31.51 -18.68
CA PHE A 293 -23.85 31.13 -18.32
C PHE A 293 -23.57 29.66 -18.66
N ASP A 294 -22.29 29.33 -18.87
CA ASP A 294 -21.80 27.96 -18.90
C ASP A 294 -20.86 27.75 -17.71
N LEU A 295 -20.92 26.57 -17.07
CA LEU A 295 -20.16 26.23 -15.89
C LEU A 295 -19.62 24.80 -15.98
N HIS A 296 -18.32 24.64 -15.74
CA HIS A 296 -17.68 23.34 -15.57
C HIS A 296 -16.71 23.36 -14.38
N ALA A 297 -16.62 22.25 -13.68
CA ALA A 297 -15.64 22.07 -12.61
C ALA A 297 -15.15 20.61 -12.59
N SER A 298 -13.94 20.43 -12.11
CA SER A 298 -13.34 19.12 -11.98
C SER A 298 -12.40 19.08 -10.80
N MET A 299 -12.24 17.89 -10.22
CA MET A 299 -11.29 17.59 -9.15
C MET A 299 -10.60 16.27 -9.43
N ASN A 300 -9.29 16.22 -9.22
CA ASN A 300 -8.48 15.02 -9.27
C ASN A 300 -7.64 14.93 -7.99
N ALA A 301 -8.02 14.04 -7.10
CA ALA A 301 -7.33 13.88 -5.83
C ALA A 301 -5.97 13.22 -6.00
N ALA A 302 -4.96 13.70 -5.28
CA ALA A 302 -3.59 13.14 -5.27
C ALA A 302 -3.49 11.82 -4.47
N LYS A 303 -4.43 11.60 -3.55
CA LYS A 303 -4.55 10.39 -2.74
C LYS A 303 -5.96 9.79 -2.89
N GLU A 304 -6.21 8.73 -2.10
CA GLU A 304 -7.53 8.10 -2.08
C GLU A 304 -8.65 9.08 -1.69
N VAL A 305 -8.38 10.06 -0.84
CA VAL A 305 -9.28 11.17 -0.48
C VAL A 305 -8.52 12.48 -0.45
N GLY A 306 -9.14 13.55 -0.95
CA GLY A 306 -8.55 14.90 -1.07
C GLY A 306 -9.06 15.88 -0.01
N GLY A 307 -8.35 17.02 0.11
CA GLY A 307 -8.74 18.18 0.90
C GLY A 307 -9.56 19.19 0.12
N ASP A 308 -9.41 19.21 -1.18
CA ASP A 308 -10.05 20.13 -2.10
C ASP A 308 -11.54 19.92 -2.25
N PHE A 309 -12.25 20.98 -2.58
CA PHE A 309 -13.62 20.88 -3.07
C PHE A 309 -14.03 22.09 -3.90
N TYR A 310 -15.07 21.87 -4.69
CA TYR A 310 -15.86 22.92 -5.31
C TYR A 310 -17.35 22.70 -5.02
N ASP A 311 -18.12 23.78 -5.08
CA ASP A 311 -19.59 23.72 -5.04
C ASP A 311 -20.20 24.87 -5.85
N PHE A 312 -21.39 24.63 -6.37
CA PHE A 312 -22.19 25.66 -7.01
C PHE A 312 -23.69 25.36 -6.83
N TYR A 313 -24.47 26.39 -6.65
CA TYR A 313 -25.91 26.29 -6.48
C TYR A 313 -26.58 27.64 -6.73
N MET A 314 -27.86 27.61 -6.98
CA MET A 314 -28.69 28.81 -7.14
C MET A 314 -29.59 28.96 -5.90
N PRO A 315 -29.36 29.97 -5.04
CA PRO A 315 -30.24 30.25 -3.91
C PRO A 315 -31.61 30.81 -4.37
N ASP A 316 -31.66 31.44 -5.52
CA ASP A 316 -32.87 31.91 -6.20
C ASP A 316 -32.69 31.86 -7.73
N ASN A 317 -33.63 32.44 -8.50
CA ASN A 317 -33.59 32.38 -9.96
C ASN A 317 -32.58 33.36 -10.61
N ASP A 318 -32.01 34.30 -9.88
CA ASP A 318 -31.12 35.34 -10.42
C ASP A 318 -29.67 35.29 -9.86
N HIS A 319 -29.41 34.44 -8.86
CA HIS A 319 -28.11 34.38 -8.25
C HIS A 319 -27.49 32.97 -8.36
N LEU A 320 -26.25 32.94 -8.81
CA LEU A 320 -25.42 31.72 -8.85
C LEU A 320 -24.27 31.88 -7.85
N VAL A 321 -24.22 31.01 -6.84
CA VAL A 321 -23.09 30.90 -5.92
C VAL A 321 -22.13 29.87 -6.44
N ILE A 322 -20.83 30.20 -6.47
CA ILE A 322 -19.72 29.30 -6.83
C ILE A 322 -18.66 29.38 -5.74
N THR A 323 -18.10 28.24 -5.38
CA THR A 323 -17.07 28.12 -4.35
C THR A 323 -16.00 27.12 -4.77
N ILE A 324 -14.76 27.44 -4.49
CA ILE A 324 -13.63 26.53 -4.56
C ILE A 324 -12.79 26.72 -3.31
N ALA A 325 -12.24 25.63 -2.78
CA ALA A 325 -11.50 25.65 -1.53
C ALA A 325 -10.50 24.50 -1.45
N ASP A 326 -9.43 24.72 -0.69
CA ASP A 326 -8.41 23.74 -0.36
C ASP A 326 -8.16 23.71 1.15
N VAL A 327 -8.16 22.51 1.72
CA VAL A 327 -7.94 22.25 3.15
C VAL A 327 -6.49 21.90 3.40
N SER A 328 -5.86 22.60 4.34
CA SER A 328 -4.49 22.32 4.76
C SER A 328 -4.28 20.86 5.18
N GLY A 329 -3.25 20.20 4.65
CA GLY A 329 -2.96 18.80 4.91
C GLY A 329 -3.60 17.85 3.90
N LYS A 330 -3.49 16.52 4.12
CA LYS A 330 -3.91 15.51 3.13
C LYS A 330 -4.54 14.29 3.80
N GLY A 331 -5.32 13.54 3.04
CA GLY A 331 -5.92 12.29 3.49
C GLY A 331 -7.18 12.49 4.35
N ILE A 332 -7.51 11.52 5.20
CA ILE A 332 -8.78 11.47 5.93
C ILE A 332 -9.07 12.75 6.75
N PRO A 333 -8.13 13.33 7.54
CA PRO A 333 -8.42 14.55 8.29
C PRO A 333 -8.82 15.72 7.39
N ALA A 334 -8.11 15.91 6.26
CA ALA A 334 -8.43 16.97 5.30
C ALA A 334 -9.79 16.74 4.64
N ALA A 335 -10.10 15.51 4.24
CA ALA A 335 -11.40 15.16 3.67
C ALA A 335 -12.58 15.40 4.64
N LEU A 336 -12.41 15.08 5.93
CA LEU A 336 -13.44 15.36 6.96
C LEU A 336 -13.65 16.86 7.15
N MET A 337 -12.56 17.64 7.24
CA MET A 337 -12.62 19.10 7.35
C MET A 337 -13.26 19.72 6.10
N MET A 338 -12.96 19.21 4.91
CA MET A 338 -13.58 19.59 3.64
C MET A 338 -15.10 19.41 3.70
N MET A 339 -15.60 18.24 4.13
CA MET A 339 -17.03 17.96 4.21
C MET A 339 -17.76 18.93 5.15
N VAL A 340 -17.16 19.21 6.32
CA VAL A 340 -17.70 20.17 7.29
C VAL A 340 -17.71 21.57 6.67
N THR A 341 -16.60 22.03 6.12
CA THR A 341 -16.45 23.36 5.54
C THR A 341 -17.43 23.59 4.39
N LYS A 342 -17.49 22.64 3.44
CA LYS A 342 -18.42 22.68 2.31
C LYS A 342 -19.88 22.82 2.78
N THR A 343 -20.27 22.03 3.78
CA THR A 343 -21.61 22.02 4.34
C THR A 343 -21.95 23.36 5.01
N LEU A 344 -21.01 23.91 5.79
CA LEU A 344 -21.19 25.19 6.47
C LEU A 344 -21.29 26.35 5.47
N ILE A 345 -20.41 26.40 4.46
CA ILE A 345 -20.43 27.43 3.41
C ILE A 345 -21.78 27.39 2.66
N LYS A 346 -22.20 26.18 2.22
CA LYS A 346 -23.47 26.02 1.50
C LYS A 346 -24.69 26.44 2.34
N ASN A 347 -24.74 25.95 3.59
CA ASN A 347 -25.86 26.28 4.48
C ASN A 347 -25.96 27.80 4.74
N ARG A 348 -24.81 28.45 4.98
CA ARG A 348 -24.74 29.89 5.20
C ARG A 348 -25.03 30.68 3.93
N GLY A 349 -24.47 30.20 2.80
CA GLY A 349 -24.69 30.82 1.49
C GLY A 349 -26.14 30.76 1.01
N LEU A 350 -26.95 29.79 1.41
CA LEU A 350 -28.37 29.75 1.12
C LEU A 350 -29.18 30.84 1.87
N SER A 351 -28.65 31.29 3.02
CA SER A 351 -29.32 32.31 3.86
C SER A 351 -28.80 33.73 3.60
N ASP A 352 -27.49 33.86 3.42
CA ASP A 352 -26.77 35.15 3.40
C ASP A 352 -26.03 35.38 2.06
N TYR A 353 -26.46 34.77 0.94
CA TYR A 353 -25.77 34.80 -0.37
C TYR A 353 -25.44 36.21 -0.90
N MET A 354 -26.13 37.23 -0.46
CA MET A 354 -25.89 38.62 -0.85
C MET A 354 -24.63 39.25 -0.23
N ASP A 355 -23.91 38.53 0.65
CA ASP A 355 -22.71 39.05 1.35
C ASP A 355 -21.69 37.94 1.56
N CYS A 356 -20.73 37.79 0.62
CA CYS A 356 -19.65 36.80 0.69
C CYS A 356 -18.77 36.96 1.93
N SER A 357 -18.59 38.20 2.41
CA SER A 357 -17.77 38.50 3.59
C SER A 357 -18.41 37.95 4.88
N LYS A 358 -19.75 38.07 4.98
CA LYS A 358 -20.53 37.58 6.10
C LYS A 358 -20.57 36.05 6.13
N ILE A 359 -20.69 35.41 4.96
CA ILE A 359 -20.60 33.93 4.84
C ILE A 359 -19.26 33.47 5.41
N LEU A 360 -18.12 33.98 4.90
CA LEU A 360 -16.79 33.56 5.32
C LEU A 360 -16.52 33.87 6.80
N SER A 361 -16.92 35.05 7.31
CA SER A 361 -16.76 35.41 8.72
C SER A 361 -17.52 34.46 9.65
N SER A 362 -18.74 34.10 9.30
CA SER A 362 -19.56 33.18 10.09
C SER A 362 -19.00 31.77 10.09
N VAL A 363 -18.58 31.26 8.92
CA VAL A 363 -17.98 29.91 8.78
C VAL A 363 -16.64 29.85 9.48
N ASN A 364 -15.79 30.87 9.34
CA ASN A 364 -14.52 30.98 10.04
C ASN A 364 -14.65 30.78 11.55
N ASN A 365 -15.58 31.52 12.18
CA ASN A 365 -15.78 31.46 13.63
C ASN A 365 -16.26 30.05 14.05
N GLN A 366 -17.19 29.44 13.30
CA GLN A 366 -17.66 28.08 13.58
C GLN A 366 -16.57 27.03 13.44
N LEU A 367 -15.68 27.18 12.45
CA LEU A 367 -14.54 26.27 12.29
C LEU A 367 -13.54 26.43 13.43
N CYS A 368 -13.25 27.66 13.87
CA CYS A 368 -12.32 27.90 14.97
C CYS A 368 -12.78 27.28 16.30
N GLU A 369 -14.10 27.26 16.58
CA GLU A 369 -14.67 26.66 17.81
C GLU A 369 -14.34 25.17 17.98
N ALA A 370 -14.12 24.43 16.88
CA ALA A 370 -13.93 22.96 16.89
C ALA A 370 -12.61 22.50 16.26
N ASN A 371 -11.61 23.39 16.16
CA ASN A 371 -10.37 23.16 15.42
C ASN A 371 -9.15 22.88 16.32
N ASP A 372 -9.22 21.89 17.20
CA ASP A 372 -8.10 21.50 18.08
C ASP A 372 -6.84 21.04 17.33
N ILE A 373 -6.99 20.64 16.04
CA ILE A 373 -5.90 20.15 15.20
C ILE A 373 -5.23 21.25 14.36
N ASN A 374 -5.68 22.51 14.52
CA ASN A 374 -5.13 23.70 13.83
C ASN A 374 -5.10 23.57 12.30
N MET A 375 -6.11 22.99 11.68
CA MET A 375 -6.28 22.98 10.23
C MET A 375 -6.90 24.28 9.76
N PHE A 376 -6.56 24.72 8.56
CA PHE A 376 -7.17 25.89 7.94
C PHE A 376 -7.62 25.54 6.52
N VAL A 377 -8.46 26.40 5.96
CA VAL A 377 -9.01 26.23 4.61
C VAL A 377 -8.84 27.51 3.82
N THR A 378 -8.25 27.42 2.65
CA THR A 378 -8.27 28.53 1.68
C THR A 378 -9.57 28.48 0.91
N VAL A 379 -10.25 29.60 0.73
CA VAL A 379 -11.57 29.65 0.09
C VAL A 379 -11.67 30.83 -0.85
N TRP A 380 -12.12 30.59 -2.06
CA TRP A 380 -12.68 31.60 -2.93
C TRP A 380 -14.18 31.34 -3.11
N ILE A 381 -15.02 32.35 -2.82
CA ILE A 381 -16.46 32.29 -3.00
C ILE A 381 -16.93 33.48 -3.84
N GLY A 382 -17.77 33.22 -4.83
CA GLY A 382 -18.37 34.24 -5.68
C GLY A 382 -19.86 34.07 -5.83
N VAL A 383 -20.57 35.19 -5.96
CA VAL A 383 -22.03 35.27 -6.22
C VAL A 383 -22.24 36.10 -7.46
N LEU A 384 -22.68 35.48 -8.53
CA LEU A 384 -23.02 36.13 -9.78
C LEU A 384 -24.52 36.50 -9.76
N THR A 385 -24.84 37.80 -9.94
CA THR A 385 -26.18 38.24 -10.29
C THR A 385 -26.35 38.07 -11.80
N ILE A 386 -27.14 37.10 -12.20
CA ILE A 386 -27.26 36.64 -13.59
C ILE A 386 -27.83 37.74 -14.49
N SER A 387 -28.82 38.49 -14.01
CA SER A 387 -29.49 39.56 -14.78
C SER A 387 -28.56 40.74 -15.11
N THR A 388 -27.58 41.02 -14.27
CA THR A 388 -26.68 42.20 -14.40
C THR A 388 -25.26 41.86 -14.77
N GLY A 389 -24.81 40.65 -14.53
CA GLY A 389 -23.41 40.23 -14.67
C GLY A 389 -22.50 40.73 -13.53
N GLU A 390 -23.07 41.32 -12.44
CA GLU A 390 -22.29 41.68 -11.25
C GLU A 390 -21.88 40.43 -10.51
N LEU A 391 -20.57 40.18 -10.41
CA LEU A 391 -19.96 39.13 -9.60
C LEU A 391 -19.41 39.74 -8.32
N ARG A 392 -20.01 39.40 -7.18
CA ARG A 392 -19.47 39.70 -5.84
C ARG A 392 -18.64 38.52 -5.40
N TYR A 393 -17.45 38.73 -4.84
CA TYR A 393 -16.59 37.64 -4.39
C TYR A 393 -15.76 38.02 -3.17
N ALA A 394 -15.36 37.01 -2.43
CA ALA A 394 -14.38 37.12 -1.35
C ALA A 394 -13.33 36.01 -1.47
N ASN A 395 -12.08 36.37 -1.18
CA ASN A 395 -10.94 35.44 -1.19
C ASN A 395 -10.33 35.38 0.21
N ALA A 396 -10.31 34.19 0.79
CA ALA A 396 -9.76 33.84 2.09
C ALA A 396 -8.49 33.01 1.90
N GLY A 397 -7.40 33.63 1.43
CA GLY A 397 -6.09 33.01 1.27
C GLY A 397 -5.99 32.01 0.12
N HIS A 398 -6.97 32.00 -0.79
CA HIS A 398 -6.98 31.11 -1.95
C HIS A 398 -6.24 31.72 -3.14
N GLU A 399 -5.92 30.89 -4.16
CA GLU A 399 -5.25 31.33 -5.38
C GLU A 399 -5.98 32.49 -6.07
N TYR A 400 -5.22 33.28 -6.87
CA TYR A 400 -5.79 34.40 -7.61
C TYR A 400 -6.64 33.89 -8.78
N PRO A 401 -7.91 34.33 -8.89
CA PRO A 401 -8.73 33.97 -10.03
C PRO A 401 -8.16 34.53 -11.33
N ALA A 402 -8.28 33.79 -12.42
CA ALA A 402 -7.98 34.29 -13.76
C ALA A 402 -9.26 34.77 -14.46
N ILE A 403 -9.19 35.89 -15.14
CA ILE A 403 -10.28 36.47 -15.94
C ILE A 403 -9.85 36.54 -17.40
N LYS A 404 -10.78 36.24 -18.31
CA LYS A 404 -10.66 36.55 -19.74
C LYS A 404 -11.82 37.42 -20.16
N ARG A 405 -11.50 38.61 -20.66
CA ARG A 405 -12.50 39.47 -21.30
C ARG A 405 -12.81 38.98 -22.71
N ALA A 406 -14.01 39.25 -23.18
CA ALA A 406 -14.46 38.83 -24.52
C ALA A 406 -13.43 39.26 -25.58
N GLY A 407 -12.88 38.29 -26.33
CA GLY A 407 -11.85 38.50 -27.36
C GLY A 407 -10.42 38.74 -26.82
N GLY A 408 -10.21 38.74 -25.50
CA GLY A 408 -8.89 38.90 -24.86
C GLY A 408 -8.21 37.59 -24.52
N LYS A 409 -7.21 37.68 -23.65
CA LYS A 409 -6.48 36.55 -23.03
C LYS A 409 -6.78 36.45 -21.55
N PHE A 410 -6.46 35.31 -20.98
CA PHE A 410 -6.55 35.13 -19.53
C PHE A 410 -5.45 35.93 -18.81
N GLU A 411 -5.86 36.62 -17.73
CA GLU A 411 -4.96 37.33 -16.81
C GLU A 411 -5.37 37.11 -15.36
N LEU A 412 -4.41 37.08 -14.43
CA LEU A 412 -4.69 36.91 -13.00
C LEU A 412 -5.16 38.22 -12.36
N ILE A 413 -6.22 38.13 -11.55
CA ILE A 413 -6.69 39.24 -10.73
C ILE A 413 -5.87 39.24 -9.43
N LYS A 414 -4.66 39.85 -9.46
CA LYS A 414 -3.74 39.90 -8.31
C LYS A 414 -4.16 41.00 -7.34
N GLU A 415 -4.88 40.61 -6.31
CA GLU A 415 -5.39 41.51 -5.28
C GLU A 415 -5.11 40.98 -3.88
N HIS A 416 -5.03 41.87 -2.88
CA HIS A 416 -4.92 41.46 -1.50
C HIS A 416 -6.14 40.65 -1.06
N HIS A 417 -5.95 39.46 -0.56
CA HIS A 417 -6.95 38.60 0.02
C HIS A 417 -6.86 38.56 1.56
N SER A 418 -7.93 38.10 2.21
CA SER A 418 -7.97 37.86 3.65
C SER A 418 -7.22 36.56 3.99
N PRO A 419 -6.85 36.34 5.27
CA PRO A 419 -6.29 35.04 5.68
C PRO A 419 -7.26 33.87 5.45
N PRO A 420 -6.75 32.61 5.37
CA PRO A 420 -7.60 31.41 5.31
C PRO A 420 -8.59 31.32 6.47
N ILE A 421 -9.72 30.66 6.28
CA ILE A 421 -10.69 30.39 7.35
C ILE A 421 -10.20 29.26 8.27
N GLY A 422 -10.61 29.30 9.53
CA GLY A 422 -10.21 28.34 10.57
C GLY A 422 -8.89 28.68 11.27
N CYS A 423 -8.19 29.75 10.85
CA CYS A 423 -6.93 30.16 11.48
C CYS A 423 -7.11 30.92 12.80
N MET A 424 -8.08 31.84 12.84
CA MET A 424 -8.28 32.74 13.98
C MET A 424 -9.71 33.27 13.95
N GLU A 425 -10.35 33.35 15.10
CA GLU A 425 -11.68 33.95 15.25
C GLU A 425 -11.68 35.46 14.98
N GLY A 426 -12.82 35.99 14.54
CA GLY A 426 -13.06 37.40 14.39
C GLY A 426 -12.34 38.08 13.22
N ILE A 427 -11.78 37.33 12.27
CA ILE A 427 -11.19 37.91 11.06
C ILE A 427 -12.25 38.57 10.21
N PRO A 428 -12.07 39.87 9.83
CA PRO A 428 -12.97 40.53 8.88
C PRO A 428 -12.60 40.15 7.45
N TYR A 429 -13.47 39.45 6.75
CA TYR A 429 -13.31 39.17 5.31
C TYR A 429 -13.82 40.38 4.49
N LYS A 430 -13.21 40.59 3.31
CA LYS A 430 -13.58 41.68 2.43
C LYS A 430 -14.25 41.16 1.17
N GLU A 431 -15.45 41.67 0.89
CA GLU A 431 -16.12 41.44 -0.39
C GLU A 431 -15.61 42.44 -1.43
N LYS A 432 -15.50 41.97 -2.67
CA LYS A 432 -15.16 42.74 -3.85
C LYS A 432 -16.22 42.55 -4.93
N LYS A 433 -16.19 43.42 -5.93
CA LYS A 433 -17.11 43.39 -7.05
C LYS A 433 -16.39 43.42 -8.36
N LEU A 434 -16.87 42.63 -9.30
CA LEU A 434 -16.36 42.55 -10.66
C LEU A 434 -17.54 42.53 -11.62
N GLN A 435 -17.53 43.38 -12.63
CA GLN A 435 -18.54 43.36 -13.69
C GLN A 435 -18.11 42.36 -14.77
N LEU A 436 -18.91 41.33 -15.02
CA LEU A 436 -18.80 40.45 -16.16
C LEU A 436 -19.70 40.94 -17.30
N ASN A 437 -19.14 40.93 -18.52
CA ASN A 437 -19.86 41.20 -19.74
C ASN A 437 -20.09 39.89 -20.52
N PRO A 438 -21.07 39.81 -21.41
CA PRO A 438 -21.29 38.64 -22.23
C PRO A 438 -20.01 38.22 -23.00
N GLY A 439 -19.59 36.95 -22.86
CA GLY A 439 -18.37 36.39 -23.43
C GLY A 439 -17.17 36.45 -22.49
N ASP A 440 -17.29 37.01 -21.27
CA ASP A 440 -16.22 36.98 -20.27
C ASP A 440 -16.19 35.62 -19.55
N TYR A 441 -14.96 35.21 -19.13
CA TYR A 441 -14.74 34.00 -18.35
C TYR A 441 -14.12 34.35 -17.01
N ILE A 442 -14.46 33.60 -15.99
CA ILE A 442 -13.74 33.53 -14.72
C ILE A 442 -13.27 32.10 -14.46
N TYR A 443 -12.01 31.94 -14.13
CA TYR A 443 -11.41 30.65 -13.81
C TYR A 443 -10.78 30.70 -12.44
N VAL A 444 -11.14 29.75 -11.58
CA VAL A 444 -10.63 29.59 -10.22
C VAL A 444 -10.08 28.18 -10.06
N TYR A 445 -9.00 28.03 -9.30
CA TYR A 445 -8.22 26.80 -9.22
C TYR A 445 -7.51 26.70 -7.87
N THR A 446 -7.15 25.49 -7.45
CA THR A 446 -6.31 25.22 -6.28
C THR A 446 -4.82 25.21 -6.65
N ASP A 447 -3.96 25.33 -5.65
CA ASP A 447 -2.50 25.38 -5.84
C ASP A 447 -1.92 24.16 -6.54
N GLY A 448 -2.59 22.97 -6.44
CA GLY A 448 -2.20 21.78 -7.15
C GLY A 448 -2.11 21.93 -8.67
N VAL A 449 -2.78 22.92 -9.27
CA VAL A 449 -2.62 23.26 -10.69
C VAL A 449 -1.24 23.87 -10.95
N THR A 450 -0.85 24.89 -10.18
CA THR A 450 0.41 25.62 -10.36
C THR A 450 1.60 24.90 -9.73
N GLU A 451 1.38 24.11 -8.67
CA GLU A 451 2.41 23.33 -7.99
C GLU A 451 2.62 21.93 -8.58
N ALA A 452 1.83 21.54 -9.59
CA ALA A 452 2.09 20.32 -10.34
C ALA A 452 3.55 20.25 -10.78
N ASN A 453 4.25 19.16 -10.41
CA ASN A 453 5.69 19.06 -10.61
C ASN A 453 6.08 17.88 -11.50
N ASN A 454 7.17 18.04 -12.25
CA ASN A 454 7.75 17.00 -13.07
C ASN A 454 8.84 16.20 -12.30
N SER A 455 9.42 15.18 -12.95
CA SER A 455 10.50 14.37 -12.37
C SER A 455 11.78 15.16 -12.03
N ALA A 456 11.97 16.36 -12.62
CA ALA A 456 13.05 17.31 -12.30
C ALA A 456 12.69 18.25 -11.15
N LYS A 457 11.49 18.10 -10.55
CA LYS A 457 10.93 19.00 -9.50
C LYS A 457 10.71 20.43 -9.94
N GLU A 458 10.53 20.67 -11.23
CA GLU A 458 10.09 21.95 -11.75
C GLU A 458 8.59 22.07 -11.62
N LEU A 459 8.07 23.27 -11.27
CA LEU A 459 6.64 23.53 -11.15
C LEU A 459 6.03 23.92 -12.50
N PHE A 460 4.77 23.57 -12.70
CA PHE A 460 3.98 23.99 -13.85
C PHE A 460 3.85 25.51 -13.90
N GLY A 461 3.42 26.11 -12.80
CA GLY A 461 3.41 27.56 -12.55
C GLY A 461 2.33 28.32 -13.30
N GLU A 462 2.05 29.56 -12.81
CA GLU A 462 1.02 30.45 -13.35
C GLU A 462 1.17 30.70 -14.87
N LYS A 463 2.41 30.81 -15.37
CA LYS A 463 2.65 31.12 -16.79
C LYS A 463 2.14 30.02 -17.72
N LYS A 464 2.50 28.76 -17.44
CA LYS A 464 2.05 27.63 -18.29
C LYS A 464 0.56 27.40 -18.15
N MET A 465 -0.01 27.65 -16.97
CA MET A 465 -1.46 27.60 -16.75
C MET A 465 -2.18 28.62 -17.64
N LEU A 466 -1.74 29.88 -17.67
CA LEU A 466 -2.33 30.90 -18.53
C LEU A 466 -2.15 30.59 -20.01
N GLU A 467 -1.00 30.05 -20.42
CA GLU A 467 -0.79 29.57 -21.78
C GLU A 467 -1.76 28.42 -22.16
N ALA A 468 -2.04 27.51 -21.24
CA ALA A 468 -3.00 26.42 -21.44
C ALA A 468 -4.46 26.90 -21.49
N LEU A 469 -4.83 27.90 -20.67
CA LEU A 469 -6.13 28.55 -20.67
C LEU A 469 -6.43 29.27 -21.99
N ASP A 470 -5.38 29.79 -22.66
CA ASP A 470 -5.51 30.51 -23.93
C ASP A 470 -5.55 29.57 -25.17
N LEU A 471 -5.47 28.26 -24.99
CA LEU A 471 -5.65 27.31 -26.08
C LEU A 471 -7.09 27.39 -26.64
N PRO A 472 -7.29 27.10 -27.93
CA PRO A 472 -8.62 27.12 -28.54
C PRO A 472 -9.60 26.19 -27.82
N CYS A 473 -10.77 26.71 -27.47
CA CYS A 473 -11.85 25.96 -26.80
C CYS A 473 -13.23 26.18 -27.44
N ASP A 474 -13.30 26.94 -28.55
CA ASP A 474 -14.53 27.27 -29.30
C ASP A 474 -15.70 27.71 -28.39
N GLY A 475 -15.36 28.30 -27.26
CA GLY A 475 -16.33 28.80 -26.27
C GLY A 475 -16.86 27.74 -25.30
N ASP A 476 -16.40 26.50 -25.37
CA ASP A 476 -16.78 25.39 -24.47
C ASP A 476 -15.86 25.34 -23.23
N VAL A 477 -16.47 25.53 -22.05
CA VAL A 477 -15.77 25.49 -20.77
C VAL A 477 -15.23 24.09 -20.42
N THR A 478 -15.84 23.03 -20.96
CA THR A 478 -15.36 21.64 -20.76
C THR A 478 -14.06 21.40 -21.52
N VAL A 479 -13.98 21.92 -22.77
CA VAL A 479 -12.76 21.84 -23.57
C VAL A 479 -11.63 22.64 -22.93
N LEU A 480 -11.96 23.79 -22.34
CA LEU A 480 -10.98 24.61 -21.62
C LEU A 480 -10.39 23.85 -20.41
N ASP A 481 -11.22 23.21 -19.60
CA ASP A 481 -10.79 22.37 -18.47
C ASP A 481 -9.89 21.22 -18.94
N GLN A 482 -10.27 20.54 -20.05
CA GLN A 482 -9.49 19.45 -20.63
C GLN A 482 -8.12 19.92 -21.15
N ASN A 483 -8.04 21.09 -21.78
CA ASN A 483 -6.79 21.68 -22.26
C ASN A 483 -5.76 21.86 -21.13
N ILE A 484 -6.23 22.25 -19.95
CA ILE A 484 -5.37 22.41 -18.77
C ILE A 484 -4.91 21.05 -18.25
N LYS A 485 -5.83 20.09 -18.10
CA LYS A 485 -5.50 18.72 -17.69
C LYS A 485 -4.44 18.10 -18.60
N ASP A 486 -4.67 18.14 -19.91
CA ASP A 486 -3.73 17.61 -20.89
C ASP A 486 -2.36 18.32 -20.86
N SER A 487 -2.33 19.60 -20.50
CA SER A 487 -1.10 20.36 -20.37
C SER A 487 -0.36 20.02 -19.10
N ILE A 488 -1.06 19.80 -17.99
CA ILE A 488 -0.48 19.30 -16.73
C ILE A 488 0.05 17.89 -16.92
N ASP A 489 -0.74 16.96 -17.49
CA ASP A 489 -0.34 15.57 -17.69
C ASP A 489 0.90 15.44 -18.57
N ARG A 490 0.98 16.23 -19.64
CA ARG A 490 2.17 16.30 -20.49
C ARG A 490 3.40 16.84 -19.75
N PHE A 491 3.20 17.77 -18.83
CA PHE A 491 4.30 18.37 -18.05
C PHE A 491 4.79 17.43 -16.92
N ILE A 492 3.88 16.79 -16.19
CA ILE A 492 4.18 15.85 -15.10
C ILE A 492 4.88 14.59 -15.65
N GLY A 493 4.39 14.06 -16.79
CA GLY A 493 4.91 12.83 -17.40
C GLY A 493 4.72 11.61 -16.51
N SER A 494 5.82 11.02 -16.00
CA SER A 494 5.79 9.83 -15.14
C SER A 494 5.91 10.16 -13.63
N ALA A 495 5.95 11.42 -13.24
CA ALA A 495 5.99 11.81 -11.84
C ALA A 495 4.61 11.56 -11.17
N GLU A 496 4.61 11.27 -9.89
CA GLU A 496 3.37 11.15 -9.10
C GLU A 496 2.77 12.54 -8.87
N GLN A 497 1.44 12.63 -8.91
CA GLN A 497 0.72 13.86 -8.58
C GLN A 497 1.00 14.26 -7.13
N PHE A 498 1.44 15.50 -6.93
CA PHE A 498 1.87 15.99 -5.61
C PHE A 498 0.70 16.46 -4.75
N ASP A 499 -0.26 17.21 -5.34
CA ASP A 499 -1.42 17.75 -4.63
C ASP A 499 -2.73 17.53 -5.39
N ASP A 500 -3.86 17.76 -4.71
CA ASP A 500 -5.18 17.71 -5.32
C ASP A 500 -5.28 18.80 -6.39
N ILE A 501 -5.80 18.48 -7.58
CA ILE A 501 -5.97 19.40 -8.70
C ILE A 501 -7.45 19.69 -8.86
N THR A 502 -7.87 20.90 -8.49
CA THR A 502 -9.26 21.31 -8.58
C THR A 502 -9.40 22.58 -9.40
N MET A 503 -10.36 22.60 -10.30
CA MET A 503 -10.58 23.68 -11.27
C MET A 503 -12.07 23.95 -11.42
N LEU A 504 -12.43 25.22 -11.59
CA LEU A 504 -13.79 25.65 -11.92
C LEU A 504 -13.73 26.82 -12.90
N CYS A 505 -14.46 26.69 -14.00
CA CYS A 505 -14.59 27.69 -15.05
C CYS A 505 -16.05 28.11 -15.22
N LEU A 506 -16.29 29.41 -15.17
CA LEU A 506 -17.58 30.03 -15.48
C LEU A 506 -17.41 30.95 -16.69
N LYS A 507 -18.26 30.79 -17.71
CA LYS A 507 -18.44 31.75 -18.82
C LYS A 507 -19.78 32.45 -18.66
N TYR A 508 -19.78 33.77 -18.70
CA TYR A 508 -20.98 34.53 -18.67
C TYR A 508 -21.43 34.87 -20.10
N ASN A 509 -22.66 34.49 -20.46
CA ASN A 509 -23.23 34.69 -21.81
C ASN A 509 -24.22 35.89 -21.85
N GLY A 510 -24.61 36.44 -20.67
CA GLY A 510 -25.60 37.47 -20.56
C GLY A 510 -27.05 36.99 -20.70
N THR A 511 -28.00 37.82 -20.32
CA THR A 511 -29.41 37.56 -20.51
C THR A 511 -29.78 37.75 -21.98
N GLN A 512 -30.32 36.72 -22.62
CA GLN A 512 -30.91 36.89 -23.95
C GLN A 512 -32.22 37.69 -23.78
N GLU A 513 -32.28 38.90 -24.36
CA GLU A 513 -33.59 39.59 -24.50
C GLU A 513 -34.53 38.65 -25.27
N PRO A 514 -35.77 38.45 -24.81
CA PRO A 514 -36.74 37.73 -25.59
C PRO A 514 -36.87 38.46 -26.94
N LYS A 515 -36.54 37.75 -28.06
CA LYS A 515 -36.87 38.27 -29.37
C LYS A 515 -38.37 38.56 -29.40
N THR A 516 -38.74 39.83 -29.36
CA THR A 516 -40.08 40.31 -29.69
C THR A 516 -40.32 39.85 -31.14
N GLU A 517 -41.12 38.81 -31.34
CA GLU A 517 -41.72 38.53 -32.63
C GLU A 517 -42.61 39.73 -32.93
N GLU A 518 -42.10 40.66 -33.76
CA GLU A 518 -42.94 41.63 -34.44
C GLU A 518 -43.91 40.86 -35.33
N GLY A 519 -45.07 40.58 -34.77
CA GLY A 519 -46.21 40.06 -35.52
C GLY A 519 -46.60 41.08 -36.58
N SER A 520 -46.20 40.80 -37.82
CA SER A 520 -46.79 41.47 -38.98
C SER A 520 -48.25 41.08 -39.08
N TYR A 521 -49.12 41.94 -38.51
CA TYR A 521 -50.52 41.91 -38.88
C TYR A 521 -50.62 42.51 -40.28
N GLU A 522 -50.64 41.70 -41.33
CA GLU A 522 -51.18 42.07 -42.60
C GLU A 522 -52.71 42.21 -42.47
N THR A 523 -53.17 43.44 -42.54
CA THR A 523 -54.59 43.76 -42.75
C THR A 523 -54.98 43.42 -44.18
N ALA A 524 -55.93 42.49 -44.34
CA ALA A 524 -56.74 42.31 -45.53
C ALA A 524 -58.18 42.76 -45.23
#